data_477c2faa16cd6fbc6f5bd54e966cf59a
#
_entry.id   477c2faa16cd6fbc6f5bd54e966cf59a
#
_cell.length_a   1.000
_cell.length_b   1.000
_cell.length_c   1.000
_cell.angle_alpha   90.00
_cell.angle_beta   90.00
_cell.angle_gamma   90.00
#
_symmetry.space_group_name_H-M   'P 1'
#
loop_
_entity.id
_entity.type
_entity.pdbx_description
1 polymer ?
#
loop_
_entity_poly.entity_id
_entity_poly.type
_entity_poly.pdbx_seq_one_letter_code
_entity_poly.pdbx_strand_id
1 'polypeptide(L)'
;KEIYEIFSKEDASSQADRCIQCGDPFCHSKCPLHNYIPFWLKATSAMKRELAFNLSNETNPYPEITGRICPQDRLCEGDCTLNDGHGAITIGAIETFISEEGFKKGLKPTFPGITTKKKVAVIGAGPAGLACATYLLRAGIAVSMYDKQNKAGGLLTYGIPGFKLDKDVVARRVRWLQEAGMDLHVNTHVGKDVS
;
A
#
# COMPACT_ATOMS: atom_id res chain seq x y z
N LYS A 1 -0.65 9.96 17.21
CA LYS A 1 -1.57 8.81 17.09
C LYS A 1 -2.54 9.10 15.95
N GLU A 2 -2.81 8.12 15.09
CA GLU A 2 -3.81 8.24 14.02
C GLU A 2 -5.22 8.37 14.64
N ILE A 3 -6.12 9.09 13.94
CA ILE A 3 -7.51 9.31 14.42
C ILE A 3 -8.38 8.08 14.19
N TYR A 4 -8.07 7.25 13.19
CA TYR A 4 -8.78 6.00 12.93
C TYR A 4 -8.03 4.85 13.59
N GLU A 5 -8.74 4.08 14.39
CA GLU A 5 -8.20 2.88 15.00
C GLU A 5 -8.19 1.72 13.99
N ILE A 6 -7.20 0.84 14.13
CA ILE A 6 -7.16 -0.39 13.34
C ILE A 6 -8.26 -1.32 13.86
N PHE A 7 -9.02 -1.91 12.97
CA PHE A 7 -10.08 -2.85 13.33
C PHE A 7 -9.57 -3.98 14.22
N SER A 8 -10.46 -4.45 15.10
CA SER A 8 -10.29 -5.76 15.73
C SER A 8 -10.39 -6.86 14.68
N LYS A 9 -10.03 -8.08 15.06
CA LYS A 9 -10.15 -9.25 14.16
C LYS A 9 -11.61 -9.55 13.84
N GLU A 10 -12.44 -9.39 14.83
CA GLU A 10 -13.89 -9.62 14.78
C GLU A 10 -14.55 -8.57 13.87
N ASP A 11 -14.23 -7.30 14.04
CA ASP A 11 -14.76 -6.21 13.20
C ASP A 11 -14.31 -6.36 11.75
N ALA A 12 -13.04 -6.64 11.51
CA ALA A 12 -12.51 -6.81 10.15
C ALA A 12 -13.16 -8.01 9.45
N SER A 13 -13.32 -9.15 10.16
CA SER A 13 -13.96 -10.34 9.61
C SER A 13 -15.44 -10.07 9.33
N SER A 14 -16.17 -9.47 10.27
CA SER A 14 -17.60 -9.13 10.12
C SER A 14 -17.85 -8.17 8.96
N GLN A 15 -17.03 -7.11 8.85
CA GLN A 15 -17.13 -6.17 7.73
C GLN A 15 -16.77 -6.83 6.39
N ALA A 16 -15.76 -7.67 6.35
CA ALA A 16 -15.36 -8.38 5.13
C ALA A 16 -16.41 -9.40 4.69
N ASP A 17 -17.11 -10.03 5.63
CA ASP A 17 -18.18 -11.03 5.36
C ASP A 17 -19.42 -10.43 4.71
N ARG A 18 -19.62 -9.13 4.83
CA ARG A 18 -20.70 -8.42 4.11
C ARG A 18 -20.50 -8.44 2.58
N CYS A 19 -19.31 -8.79 2.10
CA CYS A 19 -19.00 -8.78 0.66
C CYS A 19 -19.79 -9.87 -0.07
N ILE A 20 -20.67 -9.45 -0.96
CA ILE A 20 -21.54 -10.35 -1.76
C ILE A 20 -20.81 -11.02 -2.93
N GLN A 21 -19.50 -10.80 -3.07
CA GLN A 21 -18.67 -11.42 -4.12
C GLN A 21 -19.23 -11.20 -5.53
N CYS A 22 -19.44 -9.93 -5.92
CA CYS A 22 -20.02 -9.56 -7.22
C CYS A 22 -19.29 -10.24 -8.38
N GLY A 23 -20.05 -10.72 -9.38
CA GLY A 23 -19.48 -11.28 -10.61
C GLY A 23 -18.71 -10.24 -11.44
N ASP A 24 -19.19 -8.99 -11.44
CA ASP A 24 -18.49 -7.80 -11.94
C ASP A 24 -18.28 -6.82 -10.78
N PRO A 25 -17.13 -6.87 -10.10
CA PRO A 25 -16.90 -6.09 -8.90
C PRO A 25 -16.50 -4.64 -9.22
N PHE A 26 -17.45 -3.70 -9.12
CA PHE A 26 -17.19 -2.28 -9.37
C PHE A 26 -16.07 -1.71 -8.48
N CYS A 27 -15.92 -2.17 -7.25
CA CYS A 27 -14.80 -1.79 -6.38
C CYS A 27 -13.42 -2.13 -6.98
N HIS A 28 -13.31 -3.24 -7.71
CA HIS A 28 -12.10 -3.60 -8.46
C HIS A 28 -11.91 -2.69 -9.69
N SER A 29 -12.96 -2.53 -10.50
CA SER A 29 -12.90 -1.75 -11.74
C SER A 29 -12.64 -0.26 -11.47
N LYS A 30 -13.15 0.28 -10.35
CA LYS A 30 -12.97 1.66 -9.95
C LYS A 30 -11.59 1.93 -9.32
N CYS A 31 -10.96 0.89 -8.77
CA CYS A 31 -9.62 1.03 -8.21
C CYS A 31 -8.60 1.24 -9.34
N PRO A 32 -7.80 2.34 -9.33
CA PRO A 32 -6.78 2.57 -10.38
C PRO A 32 -5.71 1.47 -10.48
N LEU A 33 -5.55 0.67 -9.42
CA LEU A 33 -4.63 -0.47 -9.37
C LEU A 33 -5.31 -1.79 -9.75
N HIS A 34 -6.61 -1.80 -10.00
CA HIS A 34 -7.42 -3.01 -10.15
C HIS A 34 -7.12 -4.03 -9.04
N ASN A 35 -7.14 -3.54 -7.79
CA ASN A 35 -6.78 -4.34 -6.62
C ASN A 35 -7.77 -5.49 -6.42
N TYR A 36 -7.29 -6.64 -6.01
CA TYR A 36 -8.08 -7.88 -5.84
C TYR A 36 -9.02 -7.83 -4.63
N ILE A 37 -9.79 -6.74 -4.52
CA ILE A 37 -10.62 -6.39 -3.35
C ILE A 37 -11.56 -7.54 -2.93
N PRO A 38 -12.41 -8.12 -3.80
CA PRO A 38 -13.30 -9.20 -3.37
C PRO A 38 -12.56 -10.43 -2.85
N PHE A 39 -11.40 -10.74 -3.43
CA PHE A 39 -10.63 -11.93 -3.06
C PHE A 39 -9.99 -11.79 -1.68
N TRP A 40 -9.35 -10.66 -1.39
CA TRP A 40 -8.79 -10.48 -0.06
C TRP A 40 -9.85 -10.16 1.01
N LEU A 41 -11.02 -9.60 0.66
CA LEU A 41 -12.18 -9.53 1.56
C LEU A 41 -12.65 -10.94 1.95
N LYS A 42 -12.83 -11.84 0.97
CA LYS A 42 -13.19 -13.24 1.22
C LYS A 42 -12.14 -13.96 2.07
N ALA A 43 -10.86 -13.72 1.82
CA ALA A 43 -9.80 -14.29 2.63
C ALA A 43 -9.81 -13.74 4.08
N THR A 44 -10.15 -12.46 4.25
CA THR A 44 -10.25 -11.81 5.56
C THR A 44 -11.45 -12.34 6.35
N SER A 45 -12.65 -12.47 5.74
CA SER A 45 -13.83 -13.04 6.41
C SER A 45 -13.56 -14.47 6.88
N ALA A 46 -12.85 -15.26 6.07
CA ALA A 46 -12.44 -16.62 6.40
C ALA A 46 -11.21 -16.70 7.33
N MET A 47 -10.72 -15.57 7.85
CA MET A 47 -9.53 -15.46 8.71
C MET A 47 -8.22 -16.03 8.11
N LYS A 48 -8.14 -16.14 6.78
CA LYS A 48 -6.95 -16.57 6.02
C LYS A 48 -5.99 -15.39 5.82
N ARG A 49 -5.37 -14.94 6.91
CA ARG A 49 -4.64 -13.65 7.00
C ARG A 49 -3.45 -13.54 6.06
N GLU A 50 -2.65 -14.62 5.95
CA GLU A 50 -1.50 -14.64 5.05
C GLU A 50 -1.94 -14.53 3.58
N LEU A 51 -3.01 -15.24 3.19
CA LEU A 51 -3.59 -15.13 1.86
C LEU A 51 -4.11 -13.72 1.59
N ALA A 52 -4.85 -13.11 2.55
CA ALA A 52 -5.33 -11.75 2.43
C ALA A 52 -4.19 -10.76 2.26
N PHE A 53 -3.11 -10.89 3.06
CA PHE A 53 -1.92 -10.07 2.96
C PHE A 53 -1.24 -10.18 1.59
N ASN A 54 -1.04 -11.39 1.10
CA ASN A 54 -0.39 -11.62 -0.20
C ASN A 54 -1.23 -11.03 -1.34
N LEU A 55 -2.55 -11.27 -1.36
CA LEU A 55 -3.45 -10.73 -2.37
C LEU A 55 -3.52 -9.20 -2.36
N SER A 56 -3.52 -8.56 -1.19
CA SER A 56 -3.53 -7.09 -1.09
C SER A 56 -2.23 -6.46 -1.58
N ASN A 57 -1.10 -7.15 -1.36
CA ASN A 57 0.21 -6.68 -1.82
C ASN A 57 0.51 -7.02 -3.28
N GLU A 58 -0.23 -7.90 -3.93
CA GLU A 58 0.07 -8.33 -5.29
C GLU A 58 -0.03 -7.19 -6.31
N THR A 59 -1.13 -6.45 -6.29
CA THR A 59 -1.37 -5.31 -7.18
C THR A 59 -1.03 -3.97 -6.56
N ASN A 60 -0.98 -3.87 -5.22
CA ASN A 60 -0.76 -2.61 -4.51
C ASN A 60 0.70 -2.52 -4.02
N PRO A 61 1.44 -1.44 -4.36
CA PRO A 61 2.83 -1.27 -3.92
C PRO A 61 2.96 -0.96 -2.42
N TYR A 62 1.90 -0.44 -1.77
CA TYR A 62 1.92 -0.06 -0.35
C TYR A 62 0.51 -0.01 0.27
N PRO A 63 -0.17 -1.17 0.44
CA PRO A 63 -1.56 -1.23 0.91
C PRO A 63 -1.76 -0.61 2.30
N GLU A 64 -0.77 -0.62 3.17
CA GLU A 64 -0.81 0.03 4.49
C GLU A 64 -0.95 1.56 4.39
N ILE A 65 -0.51 2.17 3.29
CA ILE A 65 -0.63 3.60 3.04
C ILE A 65 -1.96 3.89 2.35
N THR A 66 -2.28 3.19 1.28
CA THR A 66 -3.50 3.41 0.49
C THR A 66 -4.76 3.17 1.30
N GLY A 67 -4.79 2.16 2.15
CA GLY A 67 -5.90 1.89 3.06
C GLY A 67 -6.21 3.05 4.01
N ARG A 68 -5.21 3.89 4.32
CA ARG A 68 -5.36 5.08 5.19
C ARG A 68 -5.76 6.35 4.45
N ILE A 69 -5.28 6.55 3.22
CA ILE A 69 -5.30 7.87 2.57
C ILE A 69 -6.04 7.96 1.25
N CYS A 70 -6.35 6.84 0.59
CA CYS A 70 -7.17 6.88 -0.61
C CYS A 70 -8.52 7.55 -0.33
N PRO A 71 -9.09 8.30 -1.28
CA PRO A 71 -10.46 8.78 -1.20
C PRO A 71 -11.42 7.64 -1.55
N GLN A 72 -11.58 6.66 -0.63
CA GLN A 72 -12.34 5.43 -0.86
C GLN A 72 -13.80 5.71 -1.21
N ASP A 73 -14.37 6.79 -0.64
CA ASP A 73 -15.72 7.29 -0.92
C ASP A 73 -15.95 7.68 -2.39
N ARG A 74 -14.89 8.00 -3.12
CA ARG A 74 -14.89 8.32 -4.55
C ARG A 74 -14.33 7.20 -5.43
N LEU A 75 -13.85 6.15 -4.82
CA LEU A 75 -13.24 4.99 -5.47
C LEU A 75 -13.97 3.70 -5.07
N CYS A 76 -13.26 2.76 -4.49
CA CYS A 76 -13.77 1.41 -4.24
C CYS A 76 -14.98 1.34 -3.31
N GLU A 77 -15.06 2.15 -2.26
CA GLU A 77 -16.22 2.18 -1.36
C GLU A 77 -17.41 2.91 -2.00
N GLY A 78 -17.15 4.03 -2.70
CA GLY A 78 -18.17 4.77 -3.43
C GLY A 78 -18.90 3.94 -4.48
N ASP A 79 -18.17 3.07 -5.19
CA ASP A 79 -18.72 2.20 -6.23
C ASP A 79 -19.04 0.78 -5.70
N CYS A 80 -19.02 0.55 -4.39
CA CYS A 80 -19.43 -0.73 -3.82
C CYS A 80 -20.93 -0.96 -4.09
N THR A 81 -21.29 -2.12 -4.64
CA THR A 81 -22.69 -2.49 -4.92
C THR A 81 -23.60 -2.35 -3.69
N LEU A 82 -23.07 -2.56 -2.48
CA LEU A 82 -23.80 -2.38 -1.24
C LEU A 82 -23.98 -0.92 -0.82
N ASN A 83 -23.27 0.01 -1.45
CA ASN A 83 -23.35 1.43 -1.07
C ASN A 83 -24.76 1.99 -1.27
N ASP A 84 -25.49 1.46 -2.24
CA ASP A 84 -26.90 1.80 -2.45
C ASP A 84 -27.81 1.04 -1.45
N GLY A 85 -28.26 1.75 -0.42
CA GLY A 85 -29.24 1.28 0.57
C GLY A 85 -28.70 0.43 1.73
N HIS A 86 -27.50 -0.14 1.64
CA HIS A 86 -26.93 -1.02 2.68
C HIS A 86 -25.63 -0.51 3.31
N GLY A 87 -25.09 0.58 2.81
CA GLY A 87 -23.79 1.11 3.17
C GLY A 87 -22.62 0.26 2.64
N ALA A 88 -21.63 0.92 2.05
CA ALA A 88 -20.44 0.28 1.51
C ALA A 88 -19.70 -0.54 2.57
N ILE A 89 -18.91 -1.52 2.11
CA ILE A 89 -17.92 -2.17 2.95
C ILE A 89 -16.80 -1.18 3.22
N THR A 90 -16.30 -1.12 4.45
CA THR A 90 -15.16 -0.28 4.84
C THR A 90 -13.84 -0.88 4.31
N ILE A 91 -13.67 -0.81 2.99
CA ILE A 91 -12.59 -1.48 2.23
C ILE A 91 -11.21 -0.99 2.68
N GLY A 92 -11.05 0.34 2.81
CA GLY A 92 -9.77 0.91 3.24
C GLY A 92 -9.37 0.54 4.67
N ALA A 93 -10.33 0.50 5.60
CA ALA A 93 -10.06 0.07 6.97
C ALA A 93 -9.66 -1.42 7.04
N ILE A 94 -10.29 -2.27 6.23
CA ILE A 94 -9.92 -3.70 6.13
C ILE A 94 -8.53 -3.86 5.48
N GLU A 95 -8.20 -3.10 4.43
CA GLU A 95 -6.87 -3.12 3.81
C GLU A 95 -5.78 -2.72 4.82
N THR A 96 -6.06 -1.70 5.63
CA THR A 96 -5.18 -1.29 6.74
C THR A 96 -5.01 -2.41 7.77
N PHE A 97 -6.12 -3.05 8.19
CA PHE A 97 -6.09 -4.18 9.11
C PHE A 97 -5.27 -5.34 8.58
N ILE A 98 -5.49 -5.76 7.33
CA ILE A 98 -4.73 -6.85 6.67
C ILE A 98 -3.22 -6.57 6.73
N SER A 99 -2.83 -5.35 6.39
CA SER A 99 -1.44 -4.94 6.38
C SER A 99 -0.83 -4.98 7.79
N GLU A 100 -1.46 -4.34 8.77
CA GLU A 100 -0.91 -4.25 10.12
C GLU A 100 -0.91 -5.60 10.85
N GLU A 101 -1.92 -6.45 10.66
CA GLU A 101 -1.91 -7.81 11.22
C GLU A 101 -0.85 -8.70 10.54
N GLY A 102 -0.64 -8.55 9.24
CA GLY A 102 0.44 -9.23 8.54
C GLY A 102 1.80 -8.82 9.12
N PHE A 103 2.04 -7.53 9.29
CA PHE A 103 3.30 -7.01 9.83
C PHE A 103 3.55 -7.43 11.29
N LYS A 104 2.52 -7.45 12.13
CA LYS A 104 2.61 -7.98 13.50
C LYS A 104 3.05 -9.45 13.54
N LYS A 105 2.72 -10.22 12.50
CA LYS A 105 3.13 -11.62 12.33
C LYS A 105 4.47 -11.80 11.62
N GLY A 106 5.16 -10.70 11.31
CA GLY A 106 6.45 -10.73 10.61
C GLY A 106 6.35 -10.91 9.09
N LEU A 107 5.13 -10.88 8.51
CA LEU A 107 4.99 -10.91 7.07
C LEU A 107 5.55 -9.63 6.46
N LYS A 108 6.21 -9.75 5.32
CA LYS A 108 6.74 -8.64 4.54
C LYS A 108 6.37 -8.83 3.06
N PRO A 109 6.26 -7.75 2.28
CA PRO A 109 6.17 -7.88 0.83
C PRO A 109 7.37 -8.65 0.29
N THR A 110 7.11 -9.58 -0.62
CA THR A 110 8.17 -10.43 -1.20
C THR A 110 8.86 -9.72 -2.36
N PHE A 111 10.19 -9.74 -2.32
CA PHE A 111 11.04 -9.27 -3.41
C PHE A 111 12.01 -10.40 -3.79
N PRO A 112 12.18 -10.70 -5.10
CA PRO A 112 13.02 -11.83 -5.55
C PRO A 112 14.52 -11.56 -5.39
N GLY A 113 14.91 -10.36 -4.93
CA GLY A 113 16.29 -9.88 -5.00
C GLY A 113 16.64 -9.32 -6.39
N ILE A 114 17.87 -8.82 -6.53
CA ILE A 114 18.33 -8.28 -7.82
C ILE A 114 18.78 -9.44 -8.73
N THR A 115 18.02 -9.67 -9.78
CA THR A 115 18.23 -10.80 -10.71
C THR A 115 18.71 -10.35 -12.09
N THR A 116 18.70 -9.04 -12.37
CA THR A 116 19.11 -8.48 -13.67
C THR A 116 20.37 -7.62 -13.51
N LYS A 117 21.08 -7.39 -14.62
CA LYS A 117 22.20 -6.41 -14.68
C LYS A 117 21.70 -4.98 -14.87
N LYS A 118 20.39 -4.76 -14.97
CA LYS A 118 19.81 -3.44 -15.19
C LYS A 118 19.77 -2.66 -13.87
N LYS A 119 20.07 -1.36 -13.96
CA LYS A 119 19.95 -0.41 -12.85
C LYS A 119 19.15 0.80 -13.33
N VAL A 120 18.21 1.25 -12.53
CA VAL A 120 17.33 2.41 -12.84
C VAL A 120 17.50 3.47 -11.77
N ALA A 121 17.71 4.71 -12.21
CA ALA A 121 17.65 5.88 -11.33
C ALA A 121 16.21 6.39 -11.26
N VAL A 122 15.69 6.57 -10.04
CA VAL A 122 14.38 7.15 -9.76
C VAL A 122 14.58 8.50 -9.09
N ILE A 123 14.11 9.57 -9.72
CA ILE A 123 14.23 10.94 -9.22
C ILE A 123 12.94 11.32 -8.51
N GLY A 124 13.05 11.55 -7.21
CA GLY A 124 11.95 11.84 -6.29
C GLY A 124 11.48 10.61 -5.52
N ALA A 125 11.64 10.64 -4.20
CA ALA A 125 11.21 9.60 -3.26
C ALA A 125 9.79 9.85 -2.72
N GLY A 126 8.92 10.49 -3.50
CA GLY A 126 7.49 10.64 -3.19
C GLY A 126 6.70 9.37 -3.47
N PRO A 127 5.33 9.40 -3.34
CA PRO A 127 4.50 8.21 -3.55
C PRO A 127 4.73 7.56 -4.91
N ALA A 128 4.82 8.34 -5.99
CA ALA A 128 5.06 7.81 -7.34
C ALA A 128 6.42 7.10 -7.46
N GLY A 129 7.50 7.72 -6.93
CA GLY A 129 8.84 7.11 -6.93
C GLY A 129 8.90 5.83 -6.10
N LEU A 130 8.28 5.81 -4.91
CA LEU A 130 8.21 4.62 -4.06
C LEU A 130 7.43 3.48 -4.74
N ALA A 131 6.33 3.79 -5.45
CA ALA A 131 5.60 2.81 -6.23
C ALA A 131 6.46 2.26 -7.37
N CYS A 132 7.11 3.14 -8.14
CA CYS A 132 8.02 2.77 -9.22
C CYS A 132 9.15 1.85 -8.71
N ALA A 133 9.79 2.22 -7.61
CA ALA A 133 10.83 1.41 -6.97
C ALA A 133 10.31 0.03 -6.55
N THR A 134 9.08 -0.04 -5.99
CA THR A 134 8.45 -1.31 -5.61
C THR A 134 8.32 -2.25 -6.82
N TYR A 135 7.81 -1.76 -7.95
CA TYR A 135 7.64 -2.59 -9.14
C TYR A 135 8.98 -2.97 -9.80
N LEU A 136 9.96 -2.07 -9.82
CA LEU A 136 11.29 -2.38 -10.33
C LEU A 136 11.98 -3.47 -9.50
N LEU A 137 11.93 -3.36 -8.18
CA LEU A 137 12.48 -4.37 -7.25
C LEU A 137 11.74 -5.70 -7.38
N ARG A 138 10.42 -5.71 -7.57
CA ARG A 138 9.66 -6.94 -7.88
C ARG A 138 10.09 -7.57 -9.19
N ALA A 139 10.52 -6.77 -10.16
CA ALA A 139 11.08 -7.25 -11.41
C ALA A 139 12.57 -7.63 -11.33
N GLY A 140 13.18 -7.60 -10.14
CA GLY A 140 14.60 -7.93 -9.93
C GLY A 140 15.57 -6.90 -10.50
N ILE A 141 15.14 -5.65 -10.66
CA ILE A 141 15.93 -4.53 -11.20
C ILE A 141 16.47 -3.69 -10.06
N ALA A 142 17.78 -3.39 -10.07
CA ALA A 142 18.40 -2.52 -9.09
C ALA A 142 17.90 -1.08 -9.21
N VAL A 143 17.64 -0.42 -8.09
CA VAL A 143 17.10 0.95 -8.02
C VAL A 143 18.06 1.84 -7.24
N SER A 144 18.45 2.97 -7.82
CA SER A 144 19.03 4.11 -7.08
C SER A 144 18.01 5.24 -7.06
N MET A 145 17.54 5.62 -5.87
CA MET A 145 16.52 6.64 -5.68
C MET A 145 17.16 7.91 -5.10
N TYR A 146 16.85 9.04 -5.71
CA TYR A 146 17.38 10.34 -5.32
C TYR A 146 16.26 11.28 -4.88
N ASP A 147 16.43 11.97 -3.76
CA ASP A 147 15.51 13.02 -3.32
C ASP A 147 16.26 14.20 -2.72
N LYS A 148 15.85 15.42 -3.07
CA LYS A 148 16.41 16.67 -2.52
C LYS A 148 16.05 16.91 -1.06
N GLN A 149 15.00 16.27 -0.56
CA GLN A 149 14.58 16.36 0.85
C GLN A 149 15.44 15.46 1.73
N ASN A 150 15.40 15.71 3.05
CA ASN A 150 16.16 14.92 4.02
C ASN A 150 15.50 13.59 4.42
N LYS A 151 14.28 13.33 3.95
CA LYS A 151 13.52 12.07 4.17
C LYS A 151 12.74 11.70 2.92
N ALA A 152 12.67 10.42 2.65
CA ALA A 152 11.77 9.86 1.63
C ALA A 152 10.29 9.95 2.04
N GLY A 153 9.39 9.83 1.07
CA GLY A 153 7.95 9.83 1.24
C GLY A 153 7.25 11.02 0.57
N GLY A 154 7.97 12.10 0.24
CA GLY A 154 7.38 13.28 -0.38
C GLY A 154 6.17 13.78 0.41
N LEU A 155 5.01 13.95 -0.24
CA LEU A 155 3.78 14.40 0.42
C LEU A 155 3.29 13.44 1.53
N LEU A 156 3.60 12.16 1.49
CA LEU A 156 3.28 11.22 2.57
C LEU A 156 3.98 11.62 3.88
N THR A 157 5.20 12.15 3.77
CA THR A 157 6.01 12.60 4.91
C THR A 157 5.75 14.06 5.27
N TYR A 158 5.72 14.95 4.28
CA TYR A 158 5.72 16.40 4.50
C TYR A 158 4.36 17.08 4.34
N GLY A 159 3.41 16.44 3.62
CA GLY A 159 2.11 17.04 3.30
C GLY A 159 0.95 16.51 4.14
N ILE A 160 0.85 15.19 4.30
CA ILE A 160 -0.25 14.55 5.03
C ILE A 160 -0.04 14.69 6.54
N PRO A 161 -1.03 15.16 7.32
CA PRO A 161 -0.91 15.25 8.77
C PRO A 161 -0.69 13.88 9.44
N GLY A 162 0.11 13.84 10.51
CA GLY A 162 0.46 12.61 11.23
C GLY A 162 -0.75 11.90 11.85
N PHE A 163 -1.82 12.61 12.16
CA PHE A 163 -3.05 12.01 12.64
C PHE A 163 -3.84 11.24 11.54
N LYS A 164 -3.57 11.51 10.26
CA LYS A 164 -4.15 10.78 9.12
C LYS A 164 -3.24 9.65 8.64
N LEU A 165 -1.94 9.87 8.65
CA LEU A 165 -0.92 8.89 8.26
C LEU A 165 0.30 9.06 9.15
N ASP A 166 0.54 8.09 10.02
CA ASP A 166 1.71 8.06 10.88
C ASP A 166 2.99 7.93 10.02
N LYS A 167 4.00 8.73 10.36
CA LYS A 167 5.24 8.79 9.59
C LYS A 167 6.08 7.52 9.71
N ASP A 168 5.90 6.76 10.78
CA ASP A 168 6.55 5.47 10.97
C ASP A 168 6.03 4.41 9.96
N VAL A 169 4.77 4.52 9.52
CA VAL A 169 4.23 3.67 8.43
C VAL A 169 4.99 3.91 7.13
N VAL A 170 5.23 5.17 6.78
CA VAL A 170 5.99 5.54 5.58
C VAL A 170 7.45 5.11 5.71
N ALA A 171 8.08 5.40 6.86
CA ALA A 171 9.47 5.04 7.13
C ALA A 171 9.68 3.51 7.08
N ARG A 172 8.72 2.73 7.58
CA ARG A 172 8.72 1.27 7.50
C ARG A 172 8.75 0.78 6.05
N ARG A 173 7.90 1.33 5.18
CA ARG A 173 7.89 0.98 3.75
C ARG A 173 9.22 1.30 3.08
N VAL A 174 9.76 2.49 3.33
CA VAL A 174 11.07 2.90 2.77
C VAL A 174 12.17 1.94 3.20
N ARG A 175 12.21 1.55 4.47
CA ARG A 175 13.19 0.58 5.00
C ARG A 175 13.10 -0.77 4.27
N TRP A 176 11.91 -1.28 4.04
CA TRP A 176 11.76 -2.55 3.30
C TRP A 176 12.22 -2.48 1.85
N LEU A 177 12.02 -1.35 1.19
CA LEU A 177 12.57 -1.15 -0.15
C LEU A 177 14.11 -1.10 -0.14
N GLN A 178 14.69 -0.49 0.90
CA GLN A 178 16.15 -0.51 1.09
C GLN A 178 16.66 -1.94 1.39
N GLU A 179 15.99 -2.69 2.25
CA GLU A 179 16.30 -4.10 2.52
C GLU A 179 16.17 -4.96 1.25
N ALA A 180 15.27 -4.60 0.33
CA ALA A 180 15.08 -5.26 -0.97
C ALA A 180 16.12 -4.87 -2.04
N GLY A 181 17.03 -3.92 -1.74
CA GLY A 181 18.11 -3.50 -2.64
C GLY A 181 17.93 -2.13 -3.27
N MET A 182 17.04 -1.29 -2.73
CA MET A 182 16.97 0.13 -3.12
C MET A 182 18.08 0.92 -2.45
N ASP A 183 18.92 1.57 -3.26
CA ASP A 183 19.93 2.52 -2.81
C ASP A 183 19.31 3.93 -2.75
N LEU A 184 19.16 4.47 -1.54
CA LEU A 184 18.44 5.73 -1.30
C LEU A 184 19.42 6.87 -0.97
N HIS A 185 19.40 7.92 -1.78
CA HIS A 185 20.18 9.15 -1.65
C HIS A 185 19.26 10.33 -1.34
N VAL A 186 19.12 10.68 -0.08
CA VAL A 186 18.42 11.89 0.37
C VAL A 186 19.37 13.08 0.40
N ASN A 187 18.84 14.31 0.55
CA ASN A 187 19.62 15.56 0.44
C ASN A 187 20.41 15.66 -0.88
N THR A 188 19.90 15.06 -1.96
CA THR A 188 20.60 14.98 -3.24
C THR A 188 19.72 15.54 -4.35
N HIS A 189 20.08 16.69 -4.89
CA HIS A 189 19.34 17.35 -5.96
C HIS A 189 19.96 16.96 -7.32
N VAL A 190 19.27 16.12 -8.07
CA VAL A 190 19.71 15.74 -9.44
C VAL A 190 19.67 16.97 -10.36
N GLY A 191 20.71 17.15 -11.14
CA GLY A 191 20.93 18.34 -11.96
C GLY A 191 21.67 19.48 -11.24
N LYS A 192 21.97 19.34 -9.93
CA LYS A 192 22.78 20.28 -9.16
C LYS A 192 23.91 19.59 -8.42
N ASP A 193 23.60 18.57 -7.61
CA ASP A 193 24.58 17.87 -6.78
C ASP A 193 25.12 16.62 -7.50
N VAL A 194 24.31 16.06 -8.41
CA VAL A 194 24.65 14.94 -9.31
C VAL A 194 24.07 15.20 -10.69
N SER A 195 24.78 14.79 -11.73
CA SER A 195 24.40 14.93 -13.16
C SER A 195 23.81 13.63 -13.70
#